data_91f20d4200bb416715fe747ecef0acfd
#
_entry.id   91f20d4200bb416715fe747ecef0acfd
#
_cell.length_a   1.000
_cell.length_b   1.000
_cell.length_c   1.000
_cell.angle_alpha   90.00
_cell.angle_beta   90.00
_cell.angle_gamma   90.00
#
_symmetry.space_group_name_H-M   'P 1'
#
loop_
_entity.id
_entity.type
_entity.pdbx_description
1 polymer ?
#
loop_
_entity_poly.entity_id
_entity_poly.type
_entity_poly.pdbx_seq_one_letter_code
_entity_poly.pdbx_strand_id
1 'polypeptide(L)'
;RHLGKRRESGDPVFAAWFALTKLDAGSFGEQAKAVLGGEPLANAHPAVRAALAEAGSLEAAAKSLGQLLYKAKSDQPKLREAVHSDDSPAKLSDGDVNRVMDVEGRQGIRSRKRKFDELEGEHPGAPNRAMVLLDNASPHNPRIFRRGNPGMKGDAVPRRFIAALSHGERKPFVEGSGRLEMAEAIADPGNPLTARVMANRVWQRLFGSGLVITPSDFGVRAEPPSHPKLLDFLAADFVDNGWSLKVLIRGIVTSSTYQQGETVHPKYAERDPGNRLLWQMNRKRLDFEAMRDSVLSVSGNLTLKQGGRSVHIANKPDARCRTVYGFVDRQNLPNLFRTFDFAGPDTTCPQRFTTTVPQQALYLLNSPFIEAQAKRLGARSGVTSADDEERIRVIYRLAYQREPSAEELALAKGFVDEFVPSAAAWERLGQALLVSNEMMFVD
;
A
#
# COMPACT_ATOMS: atom_id res chain seq x y z
N ARG A 1 -34.33 9.88 -18.27
CA ARG A 1 -33.42 10.54 -19.25
C ARG A 1 -33.41 9.80 -20.60
N HIS A 2 -33.13 8.51 -20.65
CA HIS A 2 -33.09 7.74 -21.90
C HIS A 2 -34.46 7.57 -22.57
N LEU A 3 -35.51 7.29 -21.81
CA LEU A 3 -36.88 7.24 -22.35
C LEU A 3 -37.32 8.57 -22.93
N GLY A 4 -36.94 9.73 -22.33
CA GLY A 4 -37.22 11.06 -22.88
C GLY A 4 -36.63 11.27 -24.27
N LYS A 5 -35.36 10.91 -24.47
CA LYS A 5 -34.67 10.97 -25.75
C LYS A 5 -35.35 10.07 -26.82
N ARG A 6 -35.75 8.85 -26.44
CA ARG A 6 -36.48 7.94 -27.35
C ARG A 6 -37.84 8.46 -27.73
N ARG A 7 -38.50 9.22 -26.84
CA ARG A 7 -39.79 9.90 -27.16
C ARG A 7 -39.59 11.02 -28.15
N GLU A 8 -38.56 11.85 -27.96
CA GLU A 8 -38.23 12.93 -28.89
C GLU A 8 -37.83 12.46 -30.30
N SER A 9 -37.11 11.31 -30.37
CA SER A 9 -36.69 10.72 -31.64
C SER A 9 -37.79 9.95 -32.39
N GLY A 10 -38.97 9.78 -31.79
CA GLY A 10 -40.03 8.99 -32.41
C GLY A 10 -39.71 7.49 -32.58
N ASP A 11 -38.96 6.91 -31.68
CA ASP A 11 -38.48 5.52 -31.77
C ASP A 11 -39.64 4.52 -31.96
N PRO A 12 -39.67 3.74 -33.03
CA PRO A 12 -40.75 2.81 -33.35
C PRO A 12 -40.96 1.71 -32.28
N VAL A 13 -39.96 1.35 -31.54
CA VAL A 13 -40.03 0.33 -30.46
C VAL A 13 -40.79 0.86 -29.26
N PHE A 14 -40.61 2.14 -28.94
CA PHE A 14 -41.24 2.77 -27.74
C PHE A 14 -42.47 3.60 -28.08
N ALA A 15 -42.78 3.85 -29.33
CA ALA A 15 -43.93 4.69 -29.77
C ALA A 15 -45.28 4.23 -29.15
N ALA A 16 -45.55 2.92 -29.22
CA ALA A 16 -46.76 2.33 -28.63
C ALA A 16 -46.78 2.48 -27.09
N TRP A 17 -45.65 2.30 -26.41
CA TRP A 17 -45.55 2.53 -24.97
C TRP A 17 -45.86 3.99 -24.57
N PHE A 18 -45.26 4.93 -25.26
CA PHE A 18 -45.51 6.35 -24.97
C PHE A 18 -46.97 6.80 -25.22
N ALA A 19 -47.66 6.14 -26.16
CA ALA A 19 -49.08 6.37 -26.39
C ALA A 19 -49.91 5.86 -25.18
N LEU A 20 -49.58 4.68 -24.67
CA LEU A 20 -50.28 4.08 -23.55
C LEU A 20 -50.04 4.84 -22.20
N THR A 21 -48.88 5.48 -22.02
CA THR A 21 -48.59 6.26 -20.81
C THR A 21 -49.46 7.52 -20.67
N LYS A 22 -50.24 7.87 -21.71
CA LYS A 22 -51.16 9.03 -21.68
C LYS A 22 -52.59 8.66 -21.31
N LEU A 23 -52.88 7.36 -21.16
CA LEU A 23 -54.23 6.87 -20.91
C LEU A 23 -54.58 6.93 -19.40
N ASP A 24 -55.85 7.12 -19.11
CA ASP A 24 -56.33 7.12 -17.74
C ASP A 24 -56.44 5.69 -17.18
N ALA A 25 -56.04 5.51 -15.92
CA ALA A 25 -55.98 4.22 -15.27
C ALA A 25 -57.34 3.51 -15.16
N GLY A 26 -58.41 4.26 -15.01
CA GLY A 26 -59.78 3.74 -14.83
C GLY A 26 -60.38 3.06 -16.07
N SER A 27 -59.95 3.45 -17.25
CA SER A 27 -60.45 2.95 -18.54
C SER A 27 -59.35 2.38 -19.46
N PHE A 28 -58.20 2.02 -18.89
CA PHE A 28 -57.01 1.68 -19.61
C PHE A 28 -57.21 0.53 -20.65
N GLY A 29 -57.87 -0.58 -20.27
CA GLY A 29 -57.98 -1.76 -21.11
C GLY A 29 -58.78 -1.52 -22.41
N GLU A 30 -59.86 -0.73 -22.39
CA GLU A 30 -60.65 -0.39 -23.54
C GLU A 30 -59.95 0.65 -24.44
N GLN A 31 -59.42 1.68 -23.83
CA GLN A 31 -58.69 2.75 -24.53
C GLN A 31 -57.37 2.24 -25.16
N ALA A 32 -56.67 1.32 -24.50
CA ALA A 32 -55.43 0.75 -25.02
C ALA A 32 -55.60 0.02 -26.37
N LYS A 33 -56.67 -0.77 -26.48
CA LYS A 33 -56.98 -1.47 -27.76
C LYS A 33 -57.30 -0.48 -28.88
N ALA A 34 -58.09 0.57 -28.61
CA ALA A 34 -58.44 1.60 -29.59
C ALA A 34 -57.17 2.37 -30.06
N VAL A 35 -56.31 2.78 -29.11
CA VAL A 35 -55.09 3.54 -29.42
C VAL A 35 -54.08 2.70 -30.16
N LEU A 36 -53.87 1.43 -29.79
CA LEU A 36 -52.94 0.53 -30.48
C LEU A 36 -53.41 0.09 -31.88
N GLY A 37 -54.71 0.12 -32.13
CA GLY A 37 -55.31 -0.14 -33.46
C GLY A 37 -55.33 1.06 -34.42
N GLY A 38 -55.10 2.28 -33.87
CA GLY A 38 -55.24 3.52 -34.66
C GLY A 38 -54.07 3.84 -35.59
N GLU A 39 -54.36 4.66 -36.65
CA GLU A 39 -53.38 5.15 -37.62
C GLU A 39 -52.16 5.85 -37.05
N PRO A 40 -52.23 6.64 -35.95
CA PRO A 40 -51.06 7.31 -35.39
C PRO A 40 -49.89 6.40 -34.97
N LEU A 41 -50.16 5.10 -34.80
CA LEU A 41 -49.15 4.07 -34.44
C LEU A 41 -48.83 3.10 -35.56
N ALA A 42 -49.16 3.42 -36.81
CA ALA A 42 -48.84 2.59 -37.97
C ALA A 42 -47.36 2.25 -38.10
N ASN A 43 -46.48 3.17 -37.68
CA ASN A 43 -45.02 3.01 -37.68
C ASN A 43 -44.45 2.33 -36.42
N ALA A 44 -45.29 2.01 -35.43
CA ALA A 44 -44.81 1.33 -34.21
C ALA A 44 -44.46 -0.13 -34.51
N HIS A 45 -43.47 -0.63 -33.79
CA HIS A 45 -42.96 -1.99 -34.01
C HIS A 45 -44.06 -3.04 -33.82
N PRO A 46 -44.35 -3.92 -34.82
CA PRO A 46 -45.50 -4.82 -34.80
C PRO A 46 -45.54 -5.76 -33.58
N ALA A 47 -44.40 -6.36 -33.23
CA ALA A 47 -44.32 -7.25 -32.07
C ALA A 47 -44.58 -6.52 -30.74
N VAL A 48 -44.21 -5.23 -30.63
CA VAL A 48 -44.48 -4.39 -29.44
C VAL A 48 -45.99 -4.07 -29.38
N ARG A 49 -46.59 -3.69 -30.48
CA ARG A 49 -48.05 -3.45 -30.53
C ARG A 49 -48.85 -4.70 -30.12
N ALA A 50 -48.49 -5.87 -30.62
CA ALA A 50 -49.12 -7.15 -30.28
C ALA A 50 -48.95 -7.49 -28.76
N ALA A 51 -47.76 -7.33 -28.22
CA ALA A 51 -47.47 -7.61 -26.81
C ALA A 51 -48.19 -6.67 -25.85
N LEU A 52 -48.49 -5.41 -26.27
CA LEU A 52 -49.18 -4.42 -25.48
C LEU A 52 -50.71 -4.47 -25.58
N ALA A 53 -51.23 -5.05 -26.65
CA ALA A 53 -52.68 -5.10 -26.96
C ALA A 53 -53.47 -5.93 -25.93
N GLU A 54 -52.87 -6.88 -25.26
CA GLU A 54 -53.51 -7.76 -24.26
C GLU A 54 -53.40 -7.19 -22.82
N ALA A 55 -52.71 -6.05 -22.63
CA ALA A 55 -52.48 -5.50 -21.30
C ALA A 55 -53.70 -4.80 -20.74
N GLY A 56 -54.21 -5.27 -19.60
CA GLY A 56 -55.35 -4.65 -18.90
C GLY A 56 -55.00 -3.45 -18.04
N SER A 57 -53.73 -3.17 -17.85
CA SER A 57 -53.22 -2.03 -17.07
C SER A 57 -51.85 -1.57 -17.60
N LEU A 58 -51.42 -0.36 -17.21
CA LEU A 58 -50.09 0.17 -17.58
C LEU A 58 -48.96 -0.69 -17.00
N GLU A 59 -49.15 -1.23 -15.81
CA GLU A 59 -48.17 -2.14 -15.17
C GLU A 59 -48.05 -3.45 -15.95
N ALA A 60 -49.16 -4.06 -16.36
CA ALA A 60 -49.17 -5.23 -17.19
C ALA A 60 -48.52 -4.96 -18.56
N ALA A 61 -48.77 -3.79 -19.15
CA ALA A 61 -48.13 -3.34 -20.41
C ALA A 61 -46.61 -3.20 -20.24
N ALA A 62 -46.15 -2.60 -19.15
CA ALA A 62 -44.72 -2.47 -18.82
C ALA A 62 -44.04 -3.85 -18.69
N LYS A 63 -44.70 -4.79 -18.02
CA LYS A 63 -44.20 -6.17 -17.86
C LYS A 63 -44.12 -6.91 -19.20
N SER A 64 -45.15 -6.81 -20.04
CA SER A 64 -45.17 -7.42 -21.35
C SER A 64 -44.10 -6.87 -22.30
N LEU A 65 -43.93 -5.54 -22.31
CA LEU A 65 -42.84 -4.88 -23.06
C LEU A 65 -41.47 -5.32 -22.56
N GLY A 66 -41.25 -5.31 -21.24
CA GLY A 66 -40.00 -5.76 -20.63
C GLY A 66 -39.65 -7.21 -21.01
N GLN A 67 -40.63 -8.12 -20.98
CA GLN A 67 -40.45 -9.52 -21.36
C GLN A 67 -40.14 -9.69 -22.86
N LEU A 68 -40.81 -8.93 -23.72
CA LEU A 68 -40.53 -8.93 -25.15
C LEU A 68 -39.11 -8.47 -25.46
N LEU A 69 -38.69 -7.35 -24.84
CA LEU A 69 -37.35 -6.80 -25.04
C LEU A 69 -36.25 -7.73 -24.47
N TYR A 70 -36.49 -8.33 -23.31
CA TYR A 70 -35.57 -9.29 -22.71
C TYR A 70 -35.36 -10.56 -23.56
N LYS A 71 -36.43 -11.03 -24.24
CA LYS A 71 -36.40 -12.22 -25.09
C LYS A 71 -36.01 -11.95 -26.55
N ALA A 72 -35.70 -10.68 -26.90
CA ALA A 72 -35.34 -10.30 -28.26
C ALA A 72 -34.11 -11.04 -28.78
N LYS A 73 -34.27 -11.80 -29.84
CA LYS A 73 -33.22 -12.59 -30.48
C LYS A 73 -32.48 -11.80 -31.58
N SER A 74 -31.42 -12.40 -32.11
CA SER A 74 -30.59 -11.79 -33.17
C SER A 74 -31.35 -11.52 -34.49
N ASP A 75 -32.49 -12.17 -34.71
CA ASP A 75 -33.38 -11.97 -35.84
C ASP A 75 -34.32 -10.74 -35.70
N GLN A 76 -34.29 -10.08 -34.55
CA GLN A 76 -35.08 -8.87 -34.24
C GLN A 76 -34.16 -7.67 -33.94
N PRO A 77 -33.45 -7.17 -34.96
CA PRO A 77 -32.36 -6.20 -34.73
C PRO A 77 -32.81 -4.89 -34.04
N LYS A 78 -33.98 -4.37 -34.39
CA LYS A 78 -34.53 -3.13 -33.78
C LYS A 78 -34.87 -3.29 -32.30
N LEU A 79 -35.45 -4.43 -31.90
CA LEU A 79 -35.73 -4.70 -30.49
C LEU A 79 -34.43 -4.88 -29.69
N ARG A 80 -33.47 -5.53 -30.28
CA ARG A 80 -32.16 -5.73 -29.64
C ARG A 80 -31.38 -4.43 -29.54
N GLU A 81 -31.40 -3.57 -30.54
CA GLU A 81 -30.81 -2.25 -30.49
C GLU A 81 -31.43 -1.38 -29.39
N ALA A 82 -32.75 -1.45 -29.20
CA ALA A 82 -33.45 -0.74 -28.14
C ALA A 82 -32.97 -1.14 -26.75
N VAL A 83 -32.43 -2.37 -26.57
CA VAL A 83 -31.90 -2.87 -25.26
C VAL A 83 -30.42 -2.62 -25.12
N HIS A 84 -29.64 -2.77 -26.19
CA HIS A 84 -28.18 -2.79 -26.14
C HIS A 84 -27.49 -1.52 -26.62
N SER A 85 -28.21 -0.55 -27.19
CA SER A 85 -27.63 0.74 -27.58
C SER A 85 -27.19 1.58 -26.39
N ASP A 86 -26.30 2.54 -26.62
CA ASP A 86 -25.84 3.46 -25.57
C ASP A 86 -26.96 4.32 -24.99
N ASP A 87 -28.00 4.59 -25.76
CA ASP A 87 -29.21 5.31 -25.33
C ASP A 87 -30.35 4.38 -24.86
N SER A 88 -30.04 3.12 -24.55
CA SER A 88 -31.04 2.16 -24.07
C SER A 88 -31.63 2.59 -22.71
N PRO A 89 -32.97 2.53 -22.55
CA PRO A 89 -33.60 2.68 -21.24
C PRO A 89 -33.23 1.60 -20.25
N ALA A 90 -32.75 0.45 -20.72
CA ALA A 90 -32.28 -0.67 -19.90
C ALA A 90 -30.84 -0.47 -19.40
N LYS A 91 -30.10 0.51 -19.95
CA LYS A 91 -28.76 0.86 -19.49
C LYS A 91 -28.83 1.68 -18.21
N LEU A 92 -28.94 0.98 -17.09
CA LEU A 92 -28.96 1.61 -15.78
C LEU A 92 -27.52 1.93 -15.33
N SER A 93 -27.33 3.08 -14.70
CA SER A 93 -26.10 3.36 -14.00
C SER A 93 -25.94 2.43 -12.77
N ASP A 94 -24.71 2.18 -12.31
CA ASP A 94 -24.47 1.41 -11.08
C ASP A 94 -25.26 1.95 -9.88
N GLY A 95 -25.48 3.27 -9.82
CA GLY A 95 -26.30 3.93 -8.82
C GLY A 95 -27.78 3.57 -8.92
N ASP A 96 -28.32 3.52 -10.13
CA ASP A 96 -29.73 3.16 -10.39
C ASP A 96 -29.96 1.67 -10.15
N VAL A 97 -29.02 0.82 -10.59
CA VAL A 97 -29.03 -0.63 -10.28
C VAL A 97 -29.10 -0.86 -8.78
N ASN A 98 -28.22 -0.21 -8.00
CA ASN A 98 -28.22 -0.33 -6.54
C ASN A 98 -29.52 0.18 -5.87
N ARG A 99 -30.23 1.13 -6.50
CA ARG A 99 -31.48 1.67 -5.98
C ARG A 99 -32.68 0.75 -6.24
N VAL A 100 -32.71 0.07 -7.38
CA VAL A 100 -33.81 -0.79 -7.82
C VAL A 100 -33.68 -2.23 -7.31
N MET A 101 -32.45 -2.71 -7.09
CA MET A 101 -32.22 -4.06 -6.60
C MET A 101 -32.63 -4.26 -5.14
N ASP A 102 -33.14 -5.42 -4.85
CA ASP A 102 -33.32 -5.92 -3.49
C ASP A 102 -31.99 -6.22 -2.78
N VAL A 103 -32.05 -6.61 -1.52
CA VAL A 103 -30.86 -6.89 -0.71
C VAL A 103 -30.11 -8.10 -1.26
N GLU A 104 -30.83 -9.13 -1.67
CA GLU A 104 -30.26 -10.40 -2.18
C GLU A 104 -29.52 -10.17 -3.51
N GLY A 105 -30.12 -9.43 -4.44
CA GLY A 105 -29.50 -9.06 -5.71
C GLY A 105 -28.21 -8.25 -5.51
N ARG A 106 -28.23 -7.26 -4.60
CA ARG A 106 -27.02 -6.48 -4.25
C ARG A 106 -25.93 -7.33 -3.64
N GLN A 107 -26.26 -8.26 -2.75
CA GLN A 107 -25.31 -9.20 -2.18
C GLN A 107 -24.74 -10.16 -3.22
N GLY A 108 -25.57 -10.64 -4.15
CA GLY A 108 -25.15 -11.49 -5.26
C GLY A 108 -24.14 -10.81 -6.17
N ILE A 109 -24.37 -9.54 -6.54
CA ILE A 109 -23.41 -8.77 -7.34
C ILE A 109 -22.10 -8.54 -6.57
N ARG A 110 -22.16 -8.13 -5.30
CA ARG A 110 -20.96 -7.93 -4.48
C ARG A 110 -20.14 -9.21 -4.33
N SER A 111 -20.80 -10.35 -4.12
CA SER A 111 -20.13 -11.64 -4.01
C SER A 111 -19.41 -12.03 -5.31
N ARG A 112 -20.08 -11.86 -6.47
CA ARG A 112 -19.47 -12.14 -7.78
C ARG A 112 -18.30 -11.20 -8.08
N LYS A 113 -18.46 -9.91 -7.78
CA LYS A 113 -17.38 -8.94 -7.95
C LYS A 113 -16.17 -9.31 -7.09
N ARG A 114 -16.38 -9.66 -5.82
CA ARG A 114 -15.31 -10.10 -4.94
C ARG A 114 -14.59 -11.35 -5.49
N LYS A 115 -15.32 -12.35 -5.99
CA LYS A 115 -14.71 -13.54 -6.61
C LYS A 115 -13.90 -13.19 -7.85
N PHE A 116 -14.36 -12.23 -8.64
CA PHE A 116 -13.62 -11.74 -9.79
C PHE A 116 -12.34 -11.02 -9.37
N ASP A 117 -12.43 -10.14 -8.37
CA ASP A 117 -11.28 -9.41 -7.82
C ASP A 117 -10.25 -10.38 -7.18
N GLU A 118 -10.72 -11.42 -6.48
CA GLU A 118 -9.89 -12.50 -5.93
C GLU A 118 -9.17 -13.25 -7.07
N LEU A 119 -9.90 -13.65 -8.12
CA LEU A 119 -9.32 -14.34 -9.27
C LEU A 119 -8.29 -13.46 -10.00
N GLU A 120 -8.59 -12.18 -10.23
CA GLU A 120 -7.65 -11.23 -10.82
C GLU A 120 -6.41 -11.01 -9.94
N GLY A 121 -6.55 -11.06 -8.60
CA GLY A 121 -5.44 -10.94 -7.66
C GLY A 121 -4.53 -12.16 -7.63
N GLU A 122 -5.09 -13.37 -7.72
CA GLU A 122 -4.40 -14.64 -7.49
C GLU A 122 -3.92 -15.33 -8.77
N HIS A 123 -4.60 -15.10 -9.89
CA HIS A 123 -4.28 -15.80 -11.14
C HIS A 123 -2.88 -15.42 -11.65
N PRO A 124 -2.02 -16.38 -11.99
CA PRO A 124 -0.64 -16.12 -12.46
C PRO A 124 -0.56 -15.23 -13.70
N GLY A 125 -1.58 -15.26 -14.56
CA GLY A 125 -1.68 -14.45 -15.77
C GLY A 125 -2.39 -13.10 -15.59
N ALA A 126 -2.79 -12.74 -14.36
CA ALA A 126 -3.41 -11.44 -14.14
C ALA A 126 -2.42 -10.28 -14.38
N PRO A 127 -2.84 -9.21 -15.04
CA PRO A 127 -1.96 -8.08 -15.30
C PRO A 127 -1.54 -7.41 -14.00
N ASN A 128 -0.29 -6.97 -13.93
CA ASN A 128 0.15 -6.14 -12.84
C ASN A 128 -0.61 -4.81 -12.88
N ARG A 129 -1.30 -4.46 -11.80
CA ARG A 129 -2.03 -3.20 -11.67
C ARG A 129 -1.38 -2.34 -10.60
N ALA A 130 -1.20 -1.06 -10.90
CA ALA A 130 -0.80 -0.06 -9.93
C ALA A 130 -1.99 0.84 -9.61
N MET A 131 -2.11 1.23 -8.36
CA MET A 131 -3.06 2.27 -7.96
C MET A 131 -2.53 3.61 -8.46
N VAL A 132 -3.35 4.32 -9.21
CA VAL A 132 -3.02 5.64 -9.75
C VAL A 132 -3.99 6.69 -9.21
N LEU A 133 -3.52 7.93 -9.16
CA LEU A 133 -4.31 9.07 -8.74
C LEU A 133 -4.70 9.87 -9.99
N LEU A 134 -5.98 9.92 -10.29
CA LEU A 134 -6.53 10.70 -11.41
C LEU A 134 -7.15 12.00 -10.90
N ASP A 135 -7.10 13.04 -11.71
CA ASP A 135 -7.78 14.28 -11.42
C ASP A 135 -9.29 14.13 -11.48
N ASN A 136 -9.98 14.89 -10.65
CA ASN A 136 -11.41 15.02 -10.80
C ASN A 136 -11.71 15.77 -12.12
N ALA A 137 -12.69 15.29 -12.88
CA ALA A 137 -13.09 15.91 -14.15
C ALA A 137 -13.47 17.40 -14.03
N SER A 138 -13.91 17.83 -12.84
CA SER A 138 -14.25 19.21 -12.53
C SER A 138 -13.59 19.65 -11.22
N PRO A 139 -12.32 20.03 -11.25
CA PRO A 139 -11.62 20.52 -10.06
C PRO A 139 -12.28 21.81 -9.56
N HIS A 140 -12.47 21.94 -8.26
CA HIS A 140 -13.08 23.12 -7.66
C HIS A 140 -12.23 23.67 -6.52
N ASN A 141 -12.32 24.97 -6.25
CA ASN A 141 -11.71 25.58 -5.10
C ASN A 141 -12.49 25.24 -3.83
N PRO A 142 -11.80 24.83 -2.74
CA PRO A 142 -12.43 24.56 -1.46
C PRO A 142 -13.05 25.84 -0.86
N ARG A 143 -13.96 25.66 0.08
CA ARG A 143 -14.54 26.76 0.86
C ARG A 143 -14.09 26.68 2.30
N ILE A 144 -13.93 27.83 2.93
CA ILE A 144 -13.63 27.89 4.36
C ILE A 144 -14.84 27.33 5.13
N PHE A 145 -14.59 26.42 6.06
CA PHE A 145 -15.64 25.94 6.97
C PHE A 145 -15.73 26.89 8.18
N ARG A 146 -16.85 27.63 8.29
CA ARG A 146 -17.06 28.54 9.42
C ARG A 146 -17.10 27.73 10.71
N ARG A 147 -16.24 28.09 11.67
CA ARG A 147 -16.06 27.37 12.95
C ARG A 147 -15.78 25.86 12.77
N GLY A 148 -15.12 25.47 11.67
CA GLY A 148 -14.81 24.07 11.38
C GLY A 148 -16.00 23.20 10.94
N ASN A 149 -17.19 23.75 10.78
CA ASN A 149 -18.39 23.00 10.42
C ASN A 149 -18.52 22.84 8.88
N PRO A 150 -18.45 21.62 8.33
CA PRO A 150 -18.54 21.35 6.89
C PRO A 150 -19.89 21.79 6.27
N GLY A 151 -20.96 21.86 7.07
CA GLY A 151 -22.29 22.35 6.65
C GLY A 151 -22.36 23.87 6.51
N MET A 152 -21.46 24.61 7.17
CA MET A 152 -21.42 26.07 7.16
C MET A 152 -20.29 26.59 6.29
N LYS A 153 -20.48 26.55 4.98
CA LYS A 153 -19.48 26.97 3.98
C LYS A 153 -19.40 28.48 3.88
N GLY A 154 -18.20 29.04 4.02
CA GLY A 154 -17.85 30.44 3.78
C GLY A 154 -17.32 30.66 2.35
N ASP A 155 -16.38 31.60 2.24
CA ASP A 155 -15.80 32.01 0.96
C ASP A 155 -14.97 30.90 0.30
N ALA A 156 -14.96 30.90 -1.04
CA ALA A 156 -14.07 30.03 -1.80
C ALA A 156 -12.63 30.54 -1.69
N VAL A 157 -11.69 29.59 -1.48
CA VAL A 157 -10.25 29.88 -1.39
C VAL A 157 -9.55 29.25 -2.57
N PRO A 158 -8.74 30.01 -3.33
CA PRO A 158 -7.97 29.44 -4.41
C PRO A 158 -6.96 28.41 -3.86
N ARG A 159 -6.82 27.30 -4.59
CA ARG A 159 -5.79 26.28 -4.29
C ARG A 159 -4.44 26.88 -4.54
N ARG A 160 -3.55 26.88 -3.55
CA ARG A 160 -2.18 27.39 -3.65
C ARG A 160 -1.32 26.82 -2.53
N PHE A 161 0.00 26.93 -2.68
CA PHE A 161 0.93 26.43 -1.69
C PHE A 161 0.84 27.20 -0.35
N ILE A 162 1.46 26.62 0.69
CA ILE A 162 1.43 27.15 2.07
C ILE A 162 2.20 28.47 2.14
N ALA A 163 1.63 29.50 2.78
CA ALA A 163 2.24 30.84 2.86
C ALA A 163 3.62 30.83 3.53
N ALA A 164 3.73 30.11 4.64
CA ALA A 164 4.96 30.04 5.43
C ALA A 164 6.15 29.38 4.72
N LEU A 165 5.89 28.63 3.64
CA LEU A 165 6.92 27.90 2.88
C LEU A 165 7.08 28.45 1.44
N SER A 166 6.41 29.57 1.13
CA SER A 166 6.48 30.19 -0.20
C SER A 166 7.41 31.39 -0.17
N HIS A 167 8.28 31.49 -1.17
CA HIS A 167 9.06 32.68 -1.43
C HIS A 167 8.31 33.57 -2.42
N GLY A 168 7.96 34.79 -2.01
CA GLY A 168 7.25 35.76 -2.86
C GLY A 168 5.76 35.55 -2.99
N GLU A 169 5.18 35.98 -4.13
CA GLU A 169 3.75 35.90 -4.36
C GLU A 169 3.28 34.45 -4.64
N ARG A 170 2.26 34.02 -3.90
CA ARG A 170 1.66 32.70 -4.08
C ARG A 170 0.66 32.68 -5.21
N LYS A 171 1.00 32.12 -6.34
CA LYS A 171 0.10 31.94 -7.47
C LYS A 171 -0.93 30.85 -7.18
N PRO A 172 -2.20 31.01 -7.59
CA PRO A 172 -3.17 29.94 -7.56
C PRO A 172 -2.75 28.79 -8.49
N PHE A 173 -3.03 27.55 -8.09
CA PHE A 173 -2.90 26.38 -8.96
C PHE A 173 -3.97 26.41 -10.04
N VAL A 174 -3.59 26.25 -11.29
CA VAL A 174 -4.46 26.36 -12.46
C VAL A 174 -4.53 25.07 -13.29
N GLU A 175 -3.52 24.20 -13.22
CA GLU A 175 -3.48 22.96 -13.98
C GLU A 175 -4.26 21.83 -13.27
N GLY A 176 -5.36 21.38 -13.85
CA GLY A 176 -6.18 20.30 -13.31
C GLY A 176 -6.57 20.54 -11.85
N SER A 177 -6.27 19.58 -10.97
CA SER A 177 -6.47 19.73 -9.53
C SER A 177 -5.38 20.53 -8.81
N GLY A 178 -4.28 20.88 -9.46
CA GLY A 178 -3.10 21.55 -8.88
C GLY A 178 -2.10 20.60 -8.22
N ARG A 179 -2.19 19.28 -8.46
CA ARG A 179 -1.29 18.31 -7.82
C ARG A 179 0.14 18.40 -8.35
N LEU A 180 0.31 18.64 -9.64
CA LEU A 180 1.64 18.81 -10.22
C LEU A 180 2.32 20.07 -9.66
N GLU A 181 1.61 21.20 -9.70
CA GLU A 181 2.09 22.47 -9.16
C GLU A 181 2.40 22.39 -7.65
N MET A 182 1.59 21.62 -6.89
CA MET A 182 1.87 21.35 -5.49
C MET A 182 3.13 20.51 -5.31
N ALA A 183 3.31 19.48 -6.14
CA ALA A 183 4.51 18.64 -6.10
C ALA A 183 5.78 19.45 -6.44
N GLU A 184 5.71 20.30 -7.44
CA GLU A 184 6.79 21.24 -7.81
C GLU A 184 7.13 22.20 -6.67
N ALA A 185 6.11 22.79 -6.01
CA ALA A 185 6.33 23.66 -4.86
C ALA A 185 6.91 22.92 -3.62
N ILE A 186 6.60 21.65 -3.45
CA ILE A 186 7.23 20.81 -2.40
C ILE A 186 8.70 20.53 -2.76
N ALA A 187 8.99 20.23 -4.01
CA ALA A 187 10.33 19.89 -4.49
C ALA A 187 11.19 21.11 -4.88
N ASP A 188 10.64 22.31 -4.75
CA ASP A 188 11.36 23.55 -5.06
C ASP A 188 12.63 23.65 -4.20
N PRO A 189 13.82 23.92 -4.80
CA PRO A 189 15.05 24.14 -4.05
C PRO A 189 14.96 25.26 -3.00
N GLY A 190 14.10 26.24 -3.22
CA GLY A 190 13.80 27.31 -2.28
C GLY A 190 12.93 26.88 -1.10
N ASN A 191 12.29 25.68 -1.13
CA ASN A 191 11.51 25.20 -0.01
C ASN A 191 12.42 24.85 1.18
N PRO A 192 12.30 25.54 2.33
CA PRO A 192 13.26 25.39 3.43
C PRO A 192 13.14 24.05 4.15
N LEU A 193 12.08 23.27 3.94
CA LEU A 193 11.82 22.05 4.72
C LEU A 193 12.15 20.76 3.97
N THR A 194 11.83 20.64 2.69
CA THR A 194 11.90 19.34 2.00
C THR A 194 13.29 18.72 2.06
N ALA A 195 14.33 19.50 1.75
CA ALA A 195 15.71 19.00 1.80
C ALA A 195 16.16 18.68 3.23
N ARG A 196 15.82 19.53 4.22
CA ARG A 196 16.13 19.27 5.63
C ARG A 196 15.46 18.04 6.18
N VAL A 197 14.19 17.84 5.85
CA VAL A 197 13.42 16.64 6.28
C VAL A 197 14.04 15.38 5.67
N MET A 198 14.41 15.41 4.38
CA MET A 198 15.06 14.26 3.73
C MET A 198 16.44 13.96 4.32
N ALA A 199 17.28 14.99 4.48
CA ALA A 199 18.59 14.85 5.11
C ALA A 199 18.47 14.27 6.53
N ASN A 200 17.53 14.77 7.33
CA ASN A 200 17.27 14.27 8.68
C ASN A 200 16.78 12.81 8.69
N ARG A 201 15.94 12.40 7.74
CA ARG A 201 15.47 11.00 7.62
C ARG A 201 16.60 10.05 7.23
N VAL A 202 17.47 10.45 6.31
CA VAL A 202 18.66 9.67 5.93
C VAL A 202 19.61 9.56 7.11
N TRP A 203 19.88 10.68 7.81
CA TRP A 203 20.67 10.70 9.03
C TRP A 203 20.10 9.76 10.09
N GLN A 204 18.81 9.88 10.39
CA GLN A 204 18.13 9.02 11.36
C GLN A 204 18.24 7.53 10.99
N ARG A 205 18.13 7.20 9.71
CA ARG A 205 18.27 5.80 9.26
C ARG A 205 19.67 5.26 9.49
N LEU A 206 20.68 6.10 9.37
CA LEU A 206 22.09 5.73 9.54
C LEU A 206 22.51 5.71 11.01
N PHE A 207 22.15 6.73 11.80
CA PHE A 207 22.55 6.89 13.20
C PHE A 207 21.51 6.41 14.23
N GLY A 208 20.32 5.99 13.82
CA GLY A 208 19.23 5.58 14.72
C GLY A 208 18.40 6.74 15.26
N SER A 209 18.95 7.95 15.35
CA SER A 209 18.26 9.19 15.78
C SER A 209 18.51 10.32 14.79
N GLY A 210 17.52 11.17 14.56
CA GLY A 210 17.66 12.34 13.71
C GLY A 210 18.40 13.49 14.38
N LEU A 211 18.99 14.38 13.58
CA LEU A 211 19.48 15.69 14.07
C LEU A 211 18.31 16.48 14.68
N VAL A 212 17.13 16.41 14.06
CA VAL A 212 15.83 16.77 14.65
C VAL A 212 15.18 15.48 15.13
N ILE A 213 14.96 15.37 16.44
CA ILE A 213 14.45 14.13 17.07
C ILE A 213 12.98 13.85 16.76
N THR A 214 12.22 14.86 16.33
CA THR A 214 10.81 14.78 15.92
C THR A 214 10.71 14.76 14.39
N PRO A 215 10.90 13.61 13.70
CA PRO A 215 11.07 13.55 12.25
C PRO A 215 9.83 13.94 11.43
N SER A 216 8.68 14.10 12.09
CA SER A 216 7.43 14.62 11.49
C SER A 216 7.06 16.02 11.93
N ASP A 217 7.84 16.63 12.83
CA ASP A 217 7.60 17.99 13.31
C ASP A 217 8.90 18.81 13.25
N PHE A 218 8.94 19.76 12.33
CA PHE A 218 10.00 20.76 12.14
C PHE A 218 9.48 22.16 12.46
N GLY A 219 8.36 22.24 13.15
CA GLY A 219 7.72 23.50 13.53
C GLY A 219 8.32 24.13 14.79
N VAL A 220 7.70 25.23 15.22
CA VAL A 220 8.16 26.01 16.38
C VAL A 220 8.03 25.29 17.72
N ARG A 221 7.32 24.17 17.77
CA ARG A 221 7.20 23.33 18.98
C ARG A 221 8.19 22.17 19.01
N ALA A 222 8.85 21.89 17.89
CA ALA A 222 9.88 20.88 17.83
C ALA A 222 11.12 21.32 18.63
N GLU A 223 11.83 20.34 19.17
CA GLU A 223 13.15 20.63 19.71
C GLU A 223 14.08 21.09 18.58
N PRO A 224 14.95 22.07 18.85
CA PRO A 224 15.93 22.50 17.85
C PRO A 224 16.87 21.35 17.48
N PRO A 225 17.36 21.33 16.23
CA PRO A 225 18.31 20.31 15.81
C PRO A 225 19.57 20.33 16.67
N SER A 226 20.12 19.15 16.98
CA SER A 226 21.36 19.03 17.76
C SER A 226 22.54 19.73 17.09
N HIS A 227 22.58 19.70 15.76
CA HIS A 227 23.64 20.30 14.92
C HIS A 227 23.01 21.09 13.76
N PRO A 228 22.50 22.32 14.02
CA PRO A 228 21.75 23.07 13.00
C PRO A 228 22.56 23.37 11.74
N LYS A 229 23.83 23.76 11.87
CA LYS A 229 24.70 24.03 10.73
C LYS A 229 24.99 22.78 9.89
N LEU A 230 25.08 21.61 10.52
CA LEU A 230 25.27 20.35 9.81
C LEU A 230 24.00 19.99 9.03
N LEU A 231 22.82 20.16 9.63
CA LEU A 231 21.56 19.92 8.95
C LEU A 231 21.41 20.82 7.74
N ASP A 232 21.75 22.10 7.86
CA ASP A 232 21.71 23.05 6.75
C ASP A 232 22.70 22.70 5.65
N PHE A 233 23.92 22.32 6.02
CA PHE A 233 24.94 21.86 5.07
C PHE A 233 24.47 20.61 4.29
N LEU A 234 24.01 19.60 4.99
CA LEU A 234 23.51 18.35 4.36
C LEU A 234 22.31 18.61 3.44
N ALA A 235 21.43 19.53 3.82
CA ALA A 235 20.28 19.91 3.00
C ALA A 235 20.70 20.66 1.73
N ALA A 236 21.61 21.61 1.83
CA ALA A 236 22.14 22.36 0.69
C ALA A 236 22.92 21.43 -0.26
N ASP A 237 23.87 20.65 0.27
CA ASP A 237 24.64 19.68 -0.51
C ASP A 237 23.75 18.68 -1.25
N PHE A 238 22.66 18.23 -0.62
CA PHE A 238 21.69 17.32 -1.22
C PHE A 238 20.97 17.95 -2.42
N VAL A 239 20.58 19.23 -2.34
CA VAL A 239 19.97 19.99 -3.44
C VAL A 239 21.00 20.22 -4.55
N ASP A 240 22.19 20.70 -4.21
CA ASP A 240 23.26 21.05 -5.16
C ASP A 240 23.73 19.82 -5.96
N ASN A 241 23.69 18.63 -5.36
CA ASN A 241 23.96 17.35 -6.02
C ASN A 241 22.74 16.72 -6.70
N GLY A 242 21.74 17.51 -7.08
CA GLY A 242 20.56 17.08 -7.84
C GLY A 242 19.66 16.09 -7.09
N TRP A 243 19.49 16.26 -5.79
CA TRP A 243 18.66 15.39 -4.93
C TRP A 243 19.13 13.92 -4.91
N SER A 244 20.43 13.68 -5.02
CA SER A 244 21.02 12.35 -5.07
C SER A 244 21.17 11.75 -3.67
N LEU A 245 20.26 10.84 -3.31
CA LEU A 245 20.37 10.08 -2.06
C LEU A 245 21.69 9.30 -1.96
N LYS A 246 22.24 8.81 -3.08
CA LYS A 246 23.52 8.08 -3.08
C LYS A 246 24.68 8.98 -2.68
N VAL A 247 24.71 10.21 -3.15
CA VAL A 247 25.75 11.20 -2.80
C VAL A 247 25.62 11.55 -1.32
N LEU A 248 24.41 11.88 -0.85
CA LEU A 248 24.15 12.20 0.54
C LEU A 248 24.56 11.05 1.48
N ILE A 249 24.12 9.82 1.20
CA ILE A 249 24.47 8.64 2.00
C ILE A 249 25.99 8.45 2.00
N ARG A 250 26.66 8.53 0.85
CA ARG A 250 28.10 8.39 0.75
C ARG A 250 28.83 9.42 1.61
N GLY A 251 28.44 10.69 1.52
CA GLY A 251 29.03 11.76 2.34
C GLY A 251 28.92 11.46 3.83
N ILE A 252 27.78 10.95 4.27
CA ILE A 252 27.57 10.62 5.69
C ILE A 252 28.41 9.40 6.11
N VAL A 253 28.33 8.28 5.38
CA VAL A 253 29.00 7.02 5.80
C VAL A 253 30.51 7.06 5.68
N THR A 254 31.07 7.96 4.89
CA THR A 254 32.52 8.18 4.79
C THR A 254 33.03 9.21 5.80
N SER A 255 32.13 9.84 6.59
CA SER A 255 32.54 10.78 7.63
C SER A 255 33.18 10.08 8.82
N SER A 256 34.14 10.76 9.46
CA SER A 256 34.76 10.25 10.69
C SER A 256 33.73 10.02 11.81
N THR A 257 32.64 10.80 11.84
CA THR A 257 31.56 10.63 12.80
C THR A 257 30.84 9.30 12.63
N TYR A 258 30.59 8.85 11.39
CA TYR A 258 29.95 7.55 11.13
C TYR A 258 30.90 6.37 11.37
N GLN A 259 32.19 6.58 11.15
CA GLN A 259 33.23 5.54 11.29
C GLN A 259 33.76 5.40 12.73
N GLN A 260 33.20 6.11 13.70
CA GLN A 260 33.52 5.92 15.12
C GLN A 260 33.07 4.54 15.62
N GLY A 261 33.86 3.98 16.56
CA GLY A 261 33.42 2.81 17.31
C GLY A 261 32.42 3.15 18.42
N GLU A 262 31.95 2.11 19.10
CA GLU A 262 31.02 2.20 20.24
C GLU A 262 31.73 2.32 21.62
N THR A 263 33.02 2.66 21.64
CA THR A 263 33.79 2.72 22.89
C THR A 263 33.24 3.78 23.81
N VAL A 264 32.76 3.34 24.97
CA VAL A 264 32.21 4.24 25.98
C VAL A 264 33.33 5.03 26.66
N HIS A 265 33.24 6.36 26.60
CA HIS A 265 34.12 7.26 27.35
C HIS A 265 33.38 7.86 28.56
N PRO A 266 33.76 7.51 29.82
CA PRO A 266 32.98 7.84 31.00
C PRO A 266 32.61 9.33 31.12
N LYS A 267 33.56 10.23 30.82
CA LYS A 267 33.31 11.70 30.88
C LYS A 267 32.28 12.18 29.86
N TYR A 268 32.23 11.56 28.71
CA TYR A 268 31.24 11.93 27.68
C TYR A 268 29.89 11.31 27.98
N ALA A 269 29.85 10.08 28.47
CA ALA A 269 28.63 9.42 28.91
C ALA A 269 27.92 10.17 30.05
N GLU A 270 28.70 10.76 30.99
CA GLU A 270 28.15 11.61 32.07
C GLU A 270 27.54 12.90 31.50
N ARG A 271 28.19 13.56 30.52
CA ARG A 271 27.78 14.85 29.96
C ARG A 271 26.64 14.75 28.96
N ASP A 272 26.62 13.69 28.17
CA ASP A 272 25.66 13.43 27.10
C ASP A 272 25.28 11.95 27.10
N PRO A 273 24.49 11.50 28.09
CA PRO A 273 24.09 10.09 28.21
C PRO A 273 23.22 9.63 27.04
N GLY A 274 22.53 10.55 26.37
CA GLY A 274 21.72 10.26 25.18
C GLY A 274 22.48 10.26 23.87
N ASN A 275 23.81 10.47 23.89
CA ASN A 275 24.67 10.55 22.71
C ASN A 275 24.17 11.52 21.63
N ARG A 276 23.52 12.61 22.02
CA ARG A 276 23.00 13.63 21.09
C ARG A 276 24.10 14.36 20.32
N LEU A 277 25.29 14.46 20.93
CA LEU A 277 26.47 15.11 20.34
C LEU A 277 27.34 14.13 19.55
N LEU A 278 26.95 12.87 19.47
CA LEU A 278 27.59 11.83 18.65
C LEU A 278 29.07 11.62 19.02
N TRP A 279 29.35 11.47 20.30
CA TRP A 279 30.71 11.20 20.80
C TRP A 279 31.13 9.73 20.64
N GLN A 280 30.16 8.85 20.29
CA GLN A 280 30.35 7.46 19.87
C GLN A 280 29.34 7.07 18.79
N MET A 281 29.51 5.93 18.13
CA MET A 281 28.47 5.37 17.27
C MET A 281 27.32 4.83 18.12
N ASN A 282 26.08 5.02 17.68
CA ASN A 282 24.91 4.44 18.32
C ASN A 282 24.76 2.97 17.92
N ARG A 283 24.67 2.08 18.90
CA ARG A 283 24.23 0.72 18.64
C ARG A 283 22.79 0.73 18.13
N LYS A 284 22.56 0.11 16.99
CA LYS A 284 21.25 0.12 16.34
C LYS A 284 20.73 -1.29 16.13
N ARG A 285 19.52 -1.55 16.63
CA ARG A 285 18.83 -2.80 16.36
C ARG A 285 18.38 -2.88 14.91
N LEU A 286 18.55 -4.06 14.28
CA LEU A 286 18.01 -4.35 12.96
C LEU A 286 16.47 -4.34 13.01
N ASP A 287 15.84 -3.74 12.01
CA ASP A 287 14.41 -3.94 11.78
C ASP A 287 14.13 -5.37 11.28
N PHE A 288 12.85 -5.77 11.32
CA PHE A 288 12.44 -7.11 10.96
C PHE A 288 12.93 -7.53 9.57
N GLU A 289 12.87 -6.62 8.62
CA GLU A 289 13.26 -6.89 7.24
C GLU A 289 14.77 -7.16 7.13
N ALA A 290 15.57 -6.33 7.77
CA ALA A 290 17.02 -6.49 7.76
C ALA A 290 17.43 -7.74 8.55
N MET A 291 16.86 -7.99 9.73
CA MET A 291 17.10 -9.17 10.54
C MET A 291 16.80 -10.44 9.76
N ARG A 292 15.63 -10.58 9.15
CA ARG A 292 15.26 -11.76 8.39
C ARG A 292 16.14 -11.95 7.16
N ASP A 293 16.46 -10.88 6.44
CA ASP A 293 17.35 -10.93 5.27
C ASP A 293 18.78 -11.33 5.68
N SER A 294 19.28 -10.85 6.83
CA SER A 294 20.59 -11.25 7.38
C SER A 294 20.63 -12.74 7.73
N VAL A 295 19.60 -13.26 8.40
CA VAL A 295 19.49 -14.69 8.71
C VAL A 295 19.48 -15.54 7.43
N LEU A 296 18.75 -15.14 6.40
CA LEU A 296 18.78 -15.81 5.10
C LEU A 296 20.15 -15.74 4.40
N SER A 297 20.82 -14.60 4.51
CA SER A 297 22.14 -14.39 3.92
C SER A 297 23.20 -15.27 4.59
N VAL A 298 23.24 -15.25 5.92
CA VAL A 298 24.18 -16.05 6.73
C VAL A 298 23.99 -17.54 6.48
N SER A 299 22.76 -18.01 6.37
CA SER A 299 22.45 -19.41 6.03
C SER A 299 22.70 -19.79 4.56
N GLY A 300 23.07 -18.82 3.71
CA GLY A 300 23.27 -19.05 2.27
C GLY A 300 21.97 -19.29 1.48
N ASN A 301 20.82 -18.88 2.04
CA ASN A 301 19.50 -19.16 1.48
C ASN A 301 18.81 -17.94 0.87
N LEU A 302 19.43 -16.75 0.91
CA LEU A 302 18.84 -15.51 0.37
C LEU A 302 18.85 -15.51 -1.16
N THR A 303 17.70 -15.23 -1.75
CA THR A 303 17.55 -15.01 -3.19
C THR A 303 17.42 -13.52 -3.49
N LEU A 304 18.36 -12.99 -4.30
CA LEU A 304 18.40 -11.57 -4.67
C LEU A 304 17.59 -11.23 -5.94
N LYS A 305 16.70 -12.12 -6.37
CA LYS A 305 15.82 -11.88 -7.51
C LYS A 305 14.95 -10.64 -7.25
N GLN A 306 15.00 -9.66 -8.14
CA GLN A 306 14.18 -8.46 -8.08
C GLN A 306 12.83 -8.65 -8.77
N GLY A 307 11.81 -7.97 -8.24
CA GLY A 307 10.47 -7.98 -8.81
C GLY A 307 9.68 -9.25 -8.56
N GLY A 308 8.55 -9.37 -9.20
CA GLY A 308 7.60 -10.46 -9.04
C GLY A 308 6.46 -10.11 -8.07
N ARG A 309 5.57 -11.08 -7.84
CA ARG A 309 4.46 -10.93 -6.89
C ARG A 309 4.96 -11.00 -5.46
N SER A 310 4.25 -10.31 -4.57
CA SER A 310 4.49 -10.38 -3.13
C SER A 310 4.26 -11.80 -2.59
N VAL A 311 5.00 -12.15 -1.54
CA VAL A 311 4.99 -13.49 -0.93
C VAL A 311 4.51 -13.39 0.51
N HIS A 312 3.59 -14.27 0.92
CA HIS A 312 3.11 -14.36 2.32
C HIS A 312 4.18 -14.96 3.24
N ILE A 313 5.23 -14.20 3.54
CA ILE A 313 6.39 -14.67 4.30
C ILE A 313 6.06 -15.09 5.73
N ALA A 314 5.00 -14.56 6.33
CA ALA A 314 4.53 -14.97 7.66
C ALA A 314 4.04 -16.42 7.68
N ASN A 315 3.49 -16.92 6.57
CA ASN A 315 2.91 -18.26 6.42
C ASN A 315 3.79 -19.21 5.60
N LYS A 316 4.92 -18.72 5.06
CA LYS A 316 5.86 -19.49 4.26
C LYS A 316 7.26 -19.36 4.83
N PRO A 317 7.62 -20.17 5.84
CA PRO A 317 8.94 -20.11 6.48
C PRO A 317 10.09 -20.48 5.53
N ASP A 318 9.81 -21.19 4.46
CA ASP A 318 10.74 -21.55 3.39
C ASP A 318 10.95 -20.45 2.33
N ALA A 319 10.24 -19.32 2.41
CA ALA A 319 10.39 -18.22 1.47
C ALA A 319 11.80 -17.61 1.54
N ARG A 320 12.48 -17.59 0.39
CA ARG A 320 13.91 -17.22 0.25
C ARG A 320 14.13 -15.80 -0.30
N CYS A 321 13.06 -15.12 -0.68
CA CYS A 321 13.12 -13.76 -1.19
C CYS A 321 13.47 -12.76 -0.09
N ARG A 322 13.99 -11.60 -0.48
CA ARG A 322 14.15 -10.47 0.45
C ARG A 322 12.81 -10.11 1.07
N THR A 323 12.83 -9.71 2.33
CA THR A 323 11.63 -9.40 3.12
C THR A 323 10.84 -8.21 2.56
N VAL A 324 11.47 -7.31 1.82
CA VAL A 324 10.79 -6.21 1.11
C VAL A 324 9.72 -6.70 0.11
N TYR A 325 9.81 -7.95 -0.35
CA TYR A 325 8.78 -8.59 -1.18
C TYR A 325 7.70 -9.33 -0.38
N GLY A 326 7.72 -9.21 0.95
CA GLY A 326 6.69 -9.75 1.82
C GLY A 326 5.34 -9.08 1.57
N PHE A 327 4.28 -9.89 1.51
CA PHE A 327 2.92 -9.37 1.38
C PHE A 327 2.49 -8.65 2.66
N VAL A 328 2.05 -7.42 2.52
CA VAL A 328 1.50 -6.59 3.61
C VAL A 328 0.06 -6.24 3.29
N ASP A 329 -0.87 -6.79 4.08
CA ASP A 329 -2.26 -6.40 4.02
C ASP A 329 -2.50 -5.15 4.87
N ARG A 330 -3.03 -4.08 4.25
CA ARG A 330 -3.31 -2.81 4.95
C ARG A 330 -4.34 -2.99 6.08
N GLN A 331 -5.30 -3.87 5.90
CA GLN A 331 -6.39 -4.07 6.85
C GLN A 331 -6.09 -5.17 7.86
N ASN A 332 -5.20 -6.09 7.52
CA ASN A 332 -4.88 -7.24 8.35
C ASN A 332 -3.38 -7.52 8.36
N LEU A 333 -2.63 -6.66 9.05
CA LEU A 333 -1.19 -6.87 9.21
C LEU A 333 -0.93 -8.14 10.02
N PRO A 334 -0.14 -9.11 9.50
CA PRO A 334 0.18 -10.33 10.24
C PRO A 334 0.85 -10.05 11.59
N ASN A 335 0.55 -10.87 12.61
CA ASN A 335 1.08 -10.71 13.96
C ASN A 335 2.61 -10.70 14.01
N LEU A 336 3.27 -11.47 13.14
CA LEU A 336 4.73 -11.47 13.01
C LEU A 336 5.29 -10.06 12.82
N PHE A 337 4.72 -9.30 11.89
CA PHE A 337 5.14 -7.93 11.62
C PHE A 337 4.90 -7.01 12.84
N ARG A 338 3.74 -7.18 13.52
CA ARG A 338 3.41 -6.40 14.73
C ARG A 338 4.39 -6.69 15.87
N THR A 339 4.75 -7.96 16.05
CA THR A 339 5.70 -8.40 17.09
C THR A 339 7.07 -7.74 16.91
N PHE A 340 7.48 -7.46 15.68
CA PHE A 340 8.77 -6.84 15.35
C PHE A 340 8.66 -5.35 14.96
N ASP A 341 7.73 -4.63 15.55
CA ASP A 341 7.60 -3.16 15.44
C ASP A 341 7.43 -2.64 14.00
N PHE A 342 6.84 -3.45 13.11
CA PHE A 342 6.56 -3.01 11.75
C PHE A 342 5.55 -1.86 11.76
N ALA A 343 5.77 -0.87 10.90
CA ALA A 343 4.87 0.27 10.78
C ALA A 343 3.44 -0.16 10.41
N GLY A 344 2.45 0.44 11.05
CA GLY A 344 1.05 0.27 10.63
C GLY A 344 0.87 0.78 9.19
N PRO A 345 0.35 -0.04 8.26
CA PRO A 345 0.25 0.35 6.85
C PRO A 345 -0.87 1.35 6.57
N ASP A 346 -1.70 1.66 7.58
CA ASP A 346 -2.85 2.57 7.45
C ASP A 346 -2.50 4.03 7.66
N THR A 347 -1.38 4.30 8.35
CA THR A 347 -0.99 5.64 8.79
C THR A 347 0.44 5.95 8.40
N THR A 348 0.78 7.24 8.39
CA THR A 348 2.17 7.66 8.22
C THR A 348 3.00 7.25 9.44
N CYS A 349 4.19 6.70 9.20
CA CYS A 349 5.13 6.34 10.25
C CYS A 349 6.47 7.03 9.99
N PRO A 350 6.73 8.18 10.61
CA PRO A 350 7.98 8.91 10.43
C PRO A 350 9.18 8.19 11.08
N GLN A 351 8.90 7.41 12.11
CA GLN A 351 9.88 6.59 12.84
C GLN A 351 9.18 5.35 13.37
N ARG A 352 9.78 4.18 13.16
CA ARG A 352 9.32 2.95 13.82
C ARG A 352 9.79 2.93 15.27
N PHE A 353 8.96 2.38 16.13
CA PHE A 353 9.43 2.02 17.47
C PHE A 353 10.46 0.89 17.36
N THR A 354 11.34 0.82 18.35
CA THR A 354 12.27 -0.29 18.51
C THR A 354 12.10 -0.82 19.92
N THR A 355 11.42 -1.96 20.05
CA THR A 355 11.16 -2.58 21.35
C THR A 355 11.95 -3.88 21.48
N THR A 356 12.25 -4.23 22.72
CA THR A 356 12.78 -5.55 23.07
C THR A 356 11.78 -6.20 24.00
N VAL A 357 10.97 -7.10 23.45
CA VAL A 357 9.88 -7.77 24.19
C VAL A 357 10.07 -9.28 24.16
N PRO A 358 9.62 -10.00 25.21
CA PRO A 358 9.77 -11.46 25.30
C PRO A 358 9.20 -12.22 24.10
N GLN A 359 8.15 -11.71 23.49
CA GLN A 359 7.51 -12.33 22.31
C GLN A 359 8.46 -12.42 21.11
N GLN A 360 9.37 -11.46 20.94
CA GLN A 360 10.38 -11.48 19.88
C GLN A 360 11.39 -12.61 20.14
N ALA A 361 11.88 -12.73 21.37
CA ALA A 361 12.80 -13.80 21.75
C ALA A 361 12.14 -15.19 21.62
N LEU A 362 10.90 -15.33 22.08
CA LEU A 362 10.14 -16.58 21.94
C LEU A 362 9.90 -16.95 20.47
N TYR A 363 9.61 -15.97 19.62
CA TYR A 363 9.52 -16.22 18.18
C TYR A 363 10.85 -16.72 17.60
N LEU A 364 11.95 -16.07 17.91
CA LEU A 364 13.26 -16.46 17.39
C LEU A 364 13.66 -17.86 17.84
N LEU A 365 13.39 -18.23 19.09
CA LEU A 365 13.70 -19.55 19.63
C LEU A 365 12.83 -20.68 19.08
N ASN A 366 11.55 -20.40 18.75
CA ASN A 366 10.58 -21.42 18.39
C ASN A 366 10.13 -21.35 16.92
N SER A 367 10.72 -20.46 16.13
CA SER A 367 10.30 -20.26 14.73
C SER A 367 10.81 -21.37 13.82
N PRO A 368 9.94 -22.07 13.07
CA PRO A 368 10.36 -23.01 12.03
C PRO A 368 11.27 -22.36 10.98
N PHE A 369 11.13 -21.04 10.76
CA PHE A 369 12.01 -20.29 9.89
C PHE A 369 13.45 -20.27 10.42
N ILE A 370 13.65 -19.91 11.69
CA ILE A 370 14.98 -19.85 12.30
C ILE A 370 15.60 -21.26 12.36
N GLU A 371 14.83 -22.27 12.76
CA GLU A 371 15.31 -23.67 12.81
C GLU A 371 15.78 -24.13 11.41
N ALA A 372 15.01 -23.87 10.36
CA ALA A 372 15.40 -24.22 9.00
C ALA A 372 16.67 -23.49 8.55
N GLN A 373 16.86 -22.21 8.94
CA GLN A 373 18.09 -21.48 8.60
C GLN A 373 19.28 -21.95 9.43
N ALA A 374 19.11 -22.27 10.70
CA ALA A 374 20.15 -22.85 11.55
C ALA A 374 20.69 -24.18 10.99
N LYS A 375 19.77 -25.05 10.58
CA LYS A 375 20.11 -26.32 9.92
C LYS A 375 20.91 -26.08 8.64
N ARG A 376 20.51 -25.12 7.81
CA ARG A 376 21.23 -24.76 6.59
C ARG A 376 22.61 -24.16 6.88
N LEU A 377 22.73 -23.33 7.90
CA LEU A 377 24.01 -22.77 8.33
C LEU A 377 24.99 -23.89 8.72
N GLY A 378 24.53 -24.83 9.55
CA GLY A 378 25.34 -25.99 9.95
C GLY A 378 25.76 -26.90 8.77
N ALA A 379 24.92 -26.99 7.72
CA ALA A 379 25.17 -27.78 6.52
C ALA A 379 25.88 -27.01 5.40
N ARG A 380 26.22 -25.75 5.56
CA ARG A 380 26.83 -24.91 4.52
C ARG A 380 28.24 -25.47 4.17
N SER A 381 28.55 -25.59 2.88
CA SER A 381 29.74 -26.27 2.39
C SER A 381 31.07 -25.80 3.01
N GLY A 382 31.22 -24.47 3.23
CA GLY A 382 32.40 -23.93 3.91
C GLY A 382 32.49 -24.28 5.40
N VAL A 383 31.38 -24.70 6.02
CA VAL A 383 31.33 -25.12 7.42
C VAL A 383 31.61 -26.59 7.59
N THR A 384 31.20 -27.44 6.65
CA THR A 384 31.28 -28.90 6.77
C THR A 384 32.66 -29.51 6.43
N SER A 385 33.54 -28.75 5.80
CA SER A 385 34.84 -29.26 5.28
C SER A 385 36.02 -29.09 6.23
N ALA A 386 35.85 -28.37 7.34
CA ALA A 386 36.90 -28.03 8.29
C ALA A 386 36.82 -28.91 9.55
N ASP A 387 37.87 -28.89 10.38
CA ASP A 387 37.81 -29.42 11.73
C ASP A 387 36.82 -28.61 12.60
N ASP A 388 36.50 -29.09 13.78
CA ASP A 388 35.44 -28.48 14.60
C ASP A 388 35.76 -27.04 15.06
N GLU A 389 37.03 -26.73 15.32
CA GLU A 389 37.44 -25.37 15.68
C GLU A 389 37.31 -24.41 14.48
N GLU A 390 37.79 -24.83 13.32
CA GLU A 390 37.67 -24.03 12.10
C GLU A 390 36.20 -23.90 11.68
N ARG A 391 35.36 -24.91 11.86
CA ARG A 391 33.91 -24.82 11.65
C ARG A 391 33.26 -23.74 12.52
N ILE A 392 33.64 -23.70 13.81
CA ILE A 392 33.13 -22.63 14.72
C ILE A 392 33.60 -21.26 14.22
N ARG A 393 34.90 -21.11 13.86
CA ARG A 393 35.42 -19.86 13.31
C ARG A 393 34.67 -19.41 12.04
N VAL A 394 34.41 -20.33 11.13
CA VAL A 394 33.65 -20.04 9.90
C VAL A 394 32.23 -19.60 10.22
N ILE A 395 31.54 -20.23 11.17
CA ILE A 395 30.17 -19.82 11.55
C ILE A 395 30.19 -18.42 12.16
N TYR A 396 31.17 -18.10 13.04
CA TYR A 396 31.32 -16.75 13.62
C TYR A 396 31.61 -15.71 12.55
N ARG A 397 32.51 -15.96 11.60
CA ARG A 397 32.79 -15.07 10.47
C ARG A 397 31.55 -14.83 9.61
N LEU A 398 30.75 -15.87 9.39
CA LEU A 398 29.49 -15.75 8.63
C LEU A 398 28.42 -14.95 9.38
N ALA A 399 28.25 -15.21 10.68
CA ALA A 399 27.20 -14.59 11.49
C ALA A 399 27.57 -13.18 11.93
N TYR A 400 28.80 -12.97 12.39
CA TYR A 400 29.22 -11.76 13.09
C TYR A 400 30.33 -10.98 12.39
N GLN A 401 30.87 -11.50 11.27
CA GLN A 401 31.96 -10.88 10.50
C GLN A 401 33.26 -10.73 11.33
N ARG A 402 33.45 -11.52 12.38
CA ARG A 402 34.64 -11.54 13.23
C ARG A 402 35.01 -12.95 13.63
N GLU A 403 36.23 -13.11 14.14
CA GLU A 403 36.66 -14.33 14.81
C GLU A 403 36.03 -14.46 16.20
N PRO A 404 35.77 -15.68 16.70
CA PRO A 404 35.40 -15.89 18.09
C PRO A 404 36.58 -15.56 19.00
N SER A 405 36.32 -15.08 20.20
CA SER A 405 37.32 -14.98 21.25
C SER A 405 37.75 -16.38 21.71
N ALA A 406 38.83 -16.48 22.45
CA ALA A 406 39.28 -17.77 23.00
C ALA A 406 38.22 -18.41 23.91
N GLU A 407 37.50 -17.61 24.67
CA GLU A 407 36.39 -18.05 25.56
C GLU A 407 35.21 -18.54 24.76
N GLU A 408 34.77 -17.77 23.74
CA GLU A 408 33.66 -18.14 22.85
C GLU A 408 33.98 -19.45 22.09
N LEU A 409 35.20 -19.60 21.61
CA LEU A 409 35.64 -20.81 20.94
C LEU A 409 35.59 -22.03 21.87
N ALA A 410 36.10 -21.88 23.11
CA ALA A 410 36.07 -22.95 24.10
C ALA A 410 34.65 -23.35 24.51
N LEU A 411 33.73 -22.37 24.69
CA LEU A 411 32.32 -22.60 25.00
C LEU A 411 31.61 -23.32 23.84
N ALA A 412 31.80 -22.84 22.62
CA ALA A 412 31.20 -23.46 21.43
C ALA A 412 31.67 -24.87 21.19
N LYS A 413 32.99 -25.14 21.41
CA LYS A 413 33.56 -26.47 21.28
C LYS A 413 33.03 -27.42 22.36
N GLY A 414 33.01 -27.01 23.63
CA GLY A 414 32.42 -27.79 24.71
C GLY A 414 30.94 -28.12 24.45
N PHE A 415 30.16 -27.17 23.95
CA PHE A 415 28.78 -27.42 23.58
C PHE A 415 28.61 -28.45 22.47
N VAL A 416 29.47 -28.41 21.42
CA VAL A 416 29.44 -29.39 20.31
C VAL A 416 29.85 -30.76 20.77
N ASP A 417 30.90 -30.86 21.62
CA ASP A 417 31.43 -32.12 22.14
C ASP A 417 30.46 -32.87 23.06
N GLU A 418 29.69 -32.12 23.86
CA GLU A 418 28.71 -32.68 24.81
C GLU A 418 27.37 -33.06 24.18
N PHE A 419 27.06 -32.51 22.98
CA PHE A 419 25.73 -32.69 22.38
C PHE A 419 25.65 -33.93 21.47
N VAL A 420 24.76 -34.87 21.81
CA VAL A 420 24.53 -36.08 21.03
C VAL A 420 23.11 -36.11 20.48
N PRO A 421 22.89 -36.35 19.18
CA PRO A 421 23.89 -36.62 18.12
C PRO A 421 24.60 -35.35 17.62
N SER A 422 25.84 -35.47 17.19
CA SER A 422 26.68 -34.33 16.78
C SER A 422 26.10 -33.48 15.63
N ALA A 423 25.35 -34.06 14.72
CA ALA A 423 24.65 -33.30 13.67
C ALA A 423 23.68 -32.26 14.24
N ALA A 424 22.95 -32.59 15.31
CA ALA A 424 22.04 -31.68 15.99
C ALA A 424 22.79 -30.57 16.76
N ALA A 425 24.01 -30.84 17.23
CA ALA A 425 24.84 -29.84 17.89
C ALA A 425 25.11 -28.63 17.00
N TRP A 426 25.50 -28.86 15.74
CA TRP A 426 25.77 -27.79 14.79
C TRP A 426 24.52 -26.98 14.44
N GLU A 427 23.34 -27.61 14.34
CA GLU A 427 22.06 -26.94 14.16
C GLU A 427 21.75 -26.05 15.36
N ARG A 428 21.94 -26.55 16.58
CA ARG A 428 21.69 -25.80 17.83
C ARG A 428 22.67 -24.67 18.05
N LEU A 429 23.97 -24.88 17.76
CA LEU A 429 24.97 -23.82 17.79
C LEU A 429 24.61 -22.74 16.77
N GLY A 430 24.29 -23.12 15.54
CA GLY A 430 23.82 -22.18 14.52
C GLY A 430 22.58 -21.41 14.97
N GLN A 431 21.60 -22.06 15.60
CA GLN A 431 20.43 -21.41 16.15
C GLN A 431 20.80 -20.39 17.25
N ALA A 432 21.65 -20.77 18.21
CA ALA A 432 22.07 -19.89 19.28
C ALA A 432 22.73 -18.61 18.75
N LEU A 433 23.59 -18.74 17.74
CA LEU A 433 24.24 -17.58 17.12
C LEU A 433 23.27 -16.71 16.32
N LEU A 434 22.36 -17.33 15.54
CA LEU A 434 21.36 -16.58 14.75
C LEU A 434 20.34 -15.80 15.60
N VAL A 435 20.11 -16.20 16.85
CA VAL A 435 19.14 -15.51 17.75
C VAL A 435 19.82 -14.63 18.79
N SER A 436 21.15 -14.53 18.77
CA SER A 436 21.91 -13.72 19.70
C SER A 436 21.64 -12.21 19.51
N ASN A 437 21.95 -11.41 20.55
CA ASN A 437 21.89 -9.97 20.44
C ASN A 437 22.88 -9.43 19.40
N GLU A 438 24.07 -10.02 19.27
CA GLU A 438 25.06 -9.58 18.30
C GLU A 438 24.55 -9.71 16.86
N MET A 439 23.76 -10.75 16.54
CA MET A 439 23.12 -10.89 15.23
C MET A 439 22.00 -9.88 14.99
N MET A 440 21.39 -9.35 16.07
CA MET A 440 20.24 -8.46 16.02
C MET A 440 20.59 -6.98 16.02
N PHE A 441 21.83 -6.62 16.31
CA PHE A 441 22.29 -5.24 16.39
C PHE A 441 23.43 -4.98 15.41
N VAL A 442 23.55 -3.73 14.98
CA VAL A 442 24.69 -3.18 14.24
C VAL A 442 25.40 -2.21 15.17
N ASP A 443 26.66 -2.46 15.38
CA ASP A 443 27.55 -1.64 16.19
C ASP A 443 28.25 -0.60 15.33
#